data_ceea2cfc89a8341921709b1b4be1ad09
#
_entry.id   ceea2cfc89a8341921709b1b4be1ad09
#
_cell.length_a   1.000
_cell.length_b   1.000
_cell.length_c   1.000
_cell.angle_alpha   90.00
_cell.angle_beta   90.00
_cell.angle_gamma   90.00
#
_symmetry.space_group_name_H-M   'P 1'
#
loop_
_entity.id
_entity.type
_entity.pdbx_description
1 polymer ?
#
loop_
_entity_poly.entity_id
_entity_poly.type
_entity_poly.pdbx_seq_one_letter_code
_entity_poly.pdbx_strand_id
1 'polypeptide(L)'
;NLHENAWNDIRMIEEATTIIRANTSYSSASYHLEKISDDVYNLNYLLSKKLENRVNLGVRFDTEEVASVLVNLTRSFNTKQPSYASITARLGERFGGKLSYGIEVSPLATLGLSYQFQYNDIDYYQMGKRSFNSVFRYHTGELSYSNVWLRNLRFNIGLRYELYDYEKFLYQQESSSFNDIKSEHFLTYFANLHFDSYDKAYYPNKGINFRAGYTLYTDNFTR
;
A
#
# COMPACT_ATOMS: atom_id res chain seq x y z
N ASN A 1 29.97 -36.66 13.86
CA ASN A 1 28.79 -36.11 13.17
C ASN A 1 28.47 -34.65 13.53
N LEU A 2 29.46 -33.91 14.05
CA LEU A 2 29.33 -32.46 14.33
C LEU A 2 29.30 -31.59 13.06
N HIS A 3 29.81 -32.10 11.93
CA HIS A 3 29.85 -31.32 10.69
C HIS A 3 28.47 -31.14 9.99
N GLU A 4 27.60 -32.11 10.07
CA GLU A 4 26.30 -32.04 9.38
C GLU A 4 25.34 -31.06 10.07
N ASN A 5 25.39 -31.00 11.39
CA ASN A 5 24.59 -30.03 12.16
C ASN A 5 25.07 -28.60 11.97
N ALA A 6 26.38 -28.35 11.93
CA ALA A 6 26.95 -27.02 11.74
C ALA A 6 26.58 -26.42 10.37
N TRP A 7 26.54 -27.22 9.30
CA TRP A 7 26.08 -26.76 7.98
C TRP A 7 24.60 -26.43 7.96
N ASN A 8 23.76 -27.19 8.62
CA ASN A 8 22.35 -26.93 8.73
C ASN A 8 22.08 -25.62 9.50
N ASP A 9 22.82 -25.38 10.59
CA ASP A 9 22.68 -24.16 11.38
C ASP A 9 23.12 -22.91 10.59
N ILE A 10 24.25 -22.97 9.87
CA ILE A 10 24.72 -21.89 9.01
C ILE A 10 23.67 -21.61 7.90
N ARG A 11 23.12 -22.64 7.27
CA ARG A 11 22.09 -22.49 6.24
C ARG A 11 20.84 -21.80 6.79
N MET A 12 20.40 -22.17 7.99
CA MET A 12 19.27 -21.51 8.66
C MET A 12 19.55 -20.03 8.96
N ILE A 13 20.78 -19.70 9.38
CA ILE A 13 21.20 -18.31 9.63
C ILE A 13 21.22 -17.51 8.33
N GLU A 14 21.74 -18.06 7.24
CA GLU A 14 21.76 -17.41 5.92
C GLU A 14 20.35 -17.23 5.36
N GLU A 15 19.50 -18.23 5.51
CA GLU A 15 18.09 -18.12 5.14
C GLU A 15 17.38 -17.01 5.94
N ALA A 16 17.57 -16.97 7.26
CA ALA A 16 17.03 -15.92 8.12
C ALA A 16 17.56 -14.53 7.72
N THR A 17 18.86 -14.43 7.44
CA THR A 17 19.48 -13.18 6.95
C THR A 17 18.90 -12.74 5.63
N THR A 18 18.61 -13.67 4.72
CA THR A 18 17.98 -13.39 3.42
C THR A 18 16.56 -12.89 3.60
N ILE A 19 15.81 -13.46 4.55
CA ILE A 19 14.46 -12.98 4.88
C ILE A 19 14.51 -11.55 5.42
N ILE A 20 15.46 -11.27 6.32
CA ILE A 20 15.63 -9.93 6.87
C ILE A 20 15.98 -8.92 5.76
N ARG A 21 16.87 -9.29 4.84
CA ARG A 21 17.22 -8.46 3.66
C ARG A 21 16.05 -8.24 2.70
N ALA A 22 15.18 -9.23 2.56
CA ALA A 22 13.97 -9.11 1.75
C ALA A 22 12.90 -8.21 2.41
N ASN A 23 13.03 -7.95 3.71
CA ASN A 23 12.17 -6.99 4.39
C ASN A 23 12.57 -5.57 3.95
N THR A 24 11.58 -4.83 3.46
CA THR A 24 11.78 -3.45 2.95
C THR A 24 12.22 -2.45 4.03
N SER A 25 12.15 -2.81 5.30
CA SER A 25 12.52 -1.95 6.44
C SER A 25 14.02 -1.85 6.69
N TYR A 26 14.83 -2.74 6.10
CA TYR A 26 16.28 -2.77 6.30
C TYR A 26 17.03 -2.51 5.00
N SER A 27 18.06 -1.66 5.08
CA SER A 27 18.98 -1.39 3.96
C SER A 27 20.07 -2.46 3.84
N SER A 28 20.50 -3.00 4.98
CA SER A 28 21.43 -4.12 5.04
C SER A 28 21.17 -4.97 6.26
N ALA A 29 21.44 -6.26 6.11
CA ALA A 29 21.48 -7.22 7.20
C ALA A 29 22.74 -8.07 7.03
N SER A 30 23.56 -8.15 8.04
CA SER A 30 24.70 -9.04 8.13
C SER A 30 24.72 -9.70 9.51
N TYR A 31 25.41 -10.81 9.62
CA TYR A 31 25.60 -11.46 10.90
C TYR A 31 27.09 -11.64 11.19
N HIS A 32 27.41 -11.71 12.45
CA HIS A 32 28.74 -12.01 12.96
C HIS A 32 28.62 -13.08 14.03
N LEU A 33 29.46 -14.12 13.93
CA LEU A 33 29.57 -15.19 14.91
C LEU A 33 30.75 -14.91 15.80
N GLU A 34 30.52 -14.75 17.09
CA GLU A 34 31.52 -14.54 18.11
C GLU A 34 31.69 -15.82 18.93
N LYS A 35 32.91 -16.42 18.91
CA LYS A 35 33.18 -17.64 19.64
C LYS A 35 33.29 -17.34 21.13
N ILE A 36 32.48 -18.02 21.96
CA ILE A 36 32.51 -17.91 23.41
C ILE A 36 33.30 -19.10 24.02
N SER A 37 33.08 -20.30 23.51
CA SER A 37 33.79 -21.51 23.92
C SER A 37 33.91 -22.48 22.74
N ASP A 38 34.50 -23.67 22.95
CA ASP A 38 34.81 -24.56 21.83
C ASP A 38 33.63 -24.95 20.92
N ASP A 39 32.42 -25.00 21.45
CA ASP A 39 31.21 -25.36 20.68
C ASP A 39 30.08 -24.33 20.81
N VAL A 40 30.34 -23.14 21.39
CA VAL A 40 29.31 -22.12 21.63
C VAL A 40 29.69 -20.82 20.94
N TYR A 41 28.78 -20.32 20.10
CA TYR A 41 28.91 -19.06 19.38
C TYR A 41 27.72 -18.15 19.68
N ASN A 42 28.01 -16.87 19.90
CA ASN A 42 26.98 -15.82 19.87
C ASN A 42 26.71 -15.42 18.42
N LEU A 43 25.44 -15.39 18.07
CA LEU A 43 24.98 -14.87 16.78
C LEU A 43 24.52 -13.43 16.94
N ASN A 44 25.31 -12.49 16.44
CA ASN A 44 25.00 -11.06 16.44
C ASN A 44 24.54 -10.62 15.07
N TYR A 45 23.29 -10.12 14.93
CA TYR A 45 22.80 -9.51 13.71
C TYR A 45 23.09 -8.00 13.70
N LEU A 46 23.74 -7.55 12.64
CA LEU A 46 23.95 -6.13 12.34
C LEU A 46 22.90 -5.69 11.31
N LEU A 47 21.91 -4.97 11.77
CA LEU A 47 20.79 -4.50 10.95
C LEU A 47 20.88 -2.99 10.78
N SER A 48 20.98 -2.52 9.53
CA SER A 48 20.86 -1.11 9.22
C SER A 48 19.45 -0.83 8.73
N LYS A 49 18.70 0.01 9.47
CA LYS A 49 17.39 0.46 9.03
C LYS A 49 17.52 1.34 7.80
N LYS A 50 16.64 1.14 6.85
CA LYS A 50 16.55 1.99 5.69
C LYS A 50 15.81 3.27 6.06
N LEU A 51 16.55 4.37 6.26
CA LEU A 51 15.99 5.70 6.32
C LEU A 51 15.64 6.12 4.89
N GLU A 52 14.42 5.87 4.47
CA GLU A 52 13.97 6.26 3.14
C GLU A 52 13.22 7.60 3.22
N ASN A 53 13.96 8.68 3.01
CA ASN A 53 13.36 9.88 2.47
C ASN A 53 13.30 9.68 0.95
N ARG A 54 12.13 9.53 0.39
CA ARG A 54 11.93 9.18 -1.01
C ARG A 54 11.10 10.24 -1.69
N VAL A 55 11.56 10.67 -2.86
CA VAL A 55 10.80 11.51 -3.78
C VAL A 55 10.58 10.69 -5.05
N ASN A 56 9.33 10.45 -5.39
CA ASN A 56 8.95 9.79 -6.63
C ASN A 56 8.19 10.79 -7.52
N LEU A 57 8.57 10.83 -8.78
CA LEU A 57 7.90 11.61 -9.81
C LEU A 57 7.38 10.65 -10.87
N GLY A 58 6.16 10.85 -11.30
CA GLY A 58 5.53 10.07 -12.37
C GLY A 58 4.79 10.99 -13.31
N VAL A 59 4.76 10.64 -14.59
CA VAL A 59 3.94 11.30 -15.61
C VAL A 59 3.07 10.24 -16.24
N ARG A 60 1.80 10.54 -16.38
CA ARG A 60 0.81 9.70 -17.03
C ARG A 60 0.19 10.46 -18.18
N PHE A 61 0.06 9.77 -19.31
CA PHE A 61 -0.67 10.25 -20.49
C PHE A 61 -1.74 9.22 -20.80
N ASP A 62 -2.97 9.66 -20.97
CA ASP A 62 -4.07 8.83 -21.48
C ASP A 62 -5.06 9.67 -22.28
N THR A 63 -5.99 9.00 -22.94
CA THR A 63 -6.98 9.63 -23.81
C THR A 63 -8.13 10.31 -23.04
N GLU A 64 -8.24 10.04 -21.75
CA GLU A 64 -9.30 10.59 -20.91
C GLU A 64 -8.87 11.86 -20.16
N GLU A 65 -7.60 11.94 -19.79
CA GLU A 65 -7.06 12.98 -18.91
C GLU A 65 -5.94 13.80 -19.57
N VAL A 66 -5.63 13.51 -20.85
CA VAL A 66 -4.56 14.12 -21.63
C VAL A 66 -3.20 13.94 -20.94
N ALA A 67 -2.97 14.57 -19.80
CA ALA A 67 -1.73 14.44 -19.03
C ALA A 67 -1.97 14.64 -17.53
N SER A 68 -1.26 13.87 -16.71
CA SER A 68 -1.17 14.12 -15.27
C SER A 68 0.23 13.90 -14.73
N VAL A 69 0.60 14.66 -13.71
CA VAL A 69 1.85 14.56 -12.98
C VAL A 69 1.57 14.06 -11.58
N LEU A 70 2.30 13.02 -11.17
CA LEU A 70 2.24 12.49 -9.81
C LEU A 70 3.52 12.83 -9.08
N VAL A 71 3.38 13.35 -7.88
CA VAL A 71 4.49 13.64 -6.96
C VAL A 71 4.21 12.92 -5.66
N ASN A 72 5.14 12.09 -5.23
CA ASN A 72 5.06 11.41 -3.93
C ASN A 72 6.31 11.72 -3.12
N LEU A 73 6.08 12.19 -1.90
CA LEU A 73 7.12 12.44 -0.90
C LEU A 73 6.86 11.47 0.26
N THR A 74 7.86 10.69 0.62
CA THR A 74 7.79 9.79 1.78
C THR A 74 8.95 10.10 2.71
N ARG A 75 8.66 10.24 4.00
CA ARG A 75 9.64 10.41 5.07
C ARG A 75 9.48 9.35 6.12
N SER A 76 10.56 8.67 6.44
CA SER A 76 10.62 7.69 7.53
C SER A 76 11.22 8.29 8.79
N PHE A 77 10.64 7.95 9.94
CA PHE A 77 11.08 8.40 11.25
C PHE A 77 11.61 7.19 12.02
N ASN A 78 12.89 7.26 12.40
CA ASN A 78 13.53 6.21 13.17
C ASN A 78 13.54 6.56 14.67
N THR A 79 12.36 6.49 15.28
CA THR A 79 12.16 6.69 16.71
C THR A 79 12.05 5.35 17.45
N LYS A 80 11.73 5.36 18.75
CA LYS A 80 11.45 4.11 19.51
C LYS A 80 10.37 3.25 18.83
N GLN A 81 9.39 3.91 18.19
CA GLN A 81 8.41 3.28 17.30
C GLN A 81 8.64 3.81 15.88
N PRO A 82 9.24 3.01 14.99
CA PRO A 82 9.44 3.41 13.62
C PRO A 82 8.12 3.75 12.93
N SER A 83 8.14 4.86 12.19
CA SER A 83 6.94 5.33 11.49
C SER A 83 7.32 5.99 10.17
N TYR A 84 6.34 6.18 9.30
CA TYR A 84 6.52 6.92 8.07
C TYR A 84 5.33 7.83 7.79
N ALA A 85 5.60 8.94 7.14
CA ALA A 85 4.58 9.82 6.58
C ALA A 85 4.80 9.93 5.07
N SER A 86 3.70 9.94 4.32
CA SER A 86 3.75 10.08 2.86
C SER A 86 2.68 11.06 2.39
N ILE A 87 3.07 11.92 1.45
CA ILE A 87 2.18 12.84 0.75
C ILE A 87 2.26 12.51 -0.73
N THR A 88 1.13 12.24 -1.34
CA THR A 88 1.02 12.08 -2.80
C THR A 88 0.14 13.17 -3.34
N ALA A 89 0.57 13.87 -4.38
CA ALA A 89 -0.23 14.82 -5.13
C ALA A 89 -0.34 14.36 -6.58
N ARG A 90 -1.53 14.46 -7.14
CA ARG A 90 -1.82 14.28 -8.56
C ARG A 90 -2.29 15.61 -9.12
N LEU A 91 -1.64 16.07 -10.16
CA LEU A 91 -1.90 17.33 -10.85
C LEU A 91 -2.27 17.02 -12.30
N GLY A 92 -3.47 17.42 -12.71
CA GLY A 92 -4.07 17.16 -14.01
C GLY A 92 -5.52 17.62 -14.00
N GLU A 93 -6.30 17.28 -15.01
CA GLU A 93 -7.75 17.53 -15.04
C GLU A 93 -8.45 16.90 -13.83
N ARG A 94 -8.04 15.70 -13.48
CA ARG A 94 -8.48 14.98 -12.27
C ARG A 94 -7.41 15.13 -11.20
N PHE A 95 -7.44 16.23 -10.48
CA PHE A 95 -6.46 16.49 -9.43
C PHE A 95 -6.84 15.85 -8.10
N GLY A 96 -5.84 15.61 -7.27
CA GLY A 96 -6.09 15.01 -5.97
C GLY A 96 -4.85 14.91 -5.11
N GLY A 97 -5.05 14.46 -3.88
CA GLY A 97 -3.97 14.25 -2.93
C GLY A 97 -4.27 13.12 -1.96
N LYS A 98 -3.22 12.49 -1.47
CA LYS A 98 -3.29 11.47 -0.43
C LYS A 98 -2.24 11.76 0.63
N LEU A 99 -2.67 11.77 1.88
CA LEU A 99 -1.83 11.78 3.07
C LEU A 99 -1.87 10.37 3.67
N SER A 100 -0.72 9.85 4.05
CA SER A 100 -0.65 8.53 4.71
C SER A 100 0.36 8.60 5.83
N TYR A 101 0.02 7.96 6.95
CA TYR A 101 0.90 7.79 8.09
C TYR A 101 0.84 6.32 8.54
N GLY A 102 1.98 5.73 8.81
CA GLY A 102 2.08 4.36 9.28
C GLY A 102 3.02 4.25 10.46
N ILE A 103 2.63 3.44 11.46
CA ILE A 103 3.42 3.15 12.65
C ILE A 103 3.71 1.65 12.68
N GLU A 104 4.99 1.28 12.80
CA GLU A 104 5.39 -0.10 13.03
C GLU A 104 5.13 -0.46 14.50
N VAL A 105 4.01 -1.17 14.76
CA VAL A 105 3.65 -1.64 16.12
C VAL A 105 4.46 -2.88 16.53
N SER A 106 4.98 -3.60 15.53
CA SER A 106 5.97 -4.67 15.69
C SER A 106 6.83 -4.78 14.43
N PRO A 107 7.97 -5.53 14.44
CA PRO A 107 8.79 -5.71 13.25
C PRO A 107 8.05 -6.25 12.02
N LEU A 108 6.92 -6.90 12.23
CA LEU A 108 6.11 -7.53 11.17
C LEU A 108 4.72 -6.89 11.01
N ALA A 109 4.36 -5.90 11.83
CA ALA A 109 3.03 -5.32 11.85
C ALA A 109 3.05 -3.80 11.80
N THR A 110 2.17 -3.25 10.97
CA THR A 110 2.01 -1.80 10.76
C THR A 110 0.57 -1.39 10.93
N LEU A 111 0.32 -0.34 11.71
CA LEU A 111 -0.95 0.37 11.75
C LEU A 111 -0.86 1.58 10.83
N GLY A 112 -1.78 1.69 9.89
CA GLY A 112 -1.82 2.74 8.88
C GLY A 112 -3.07 3.61 9.00
N LEU A 113 -2.89 4.92 8.85
CA LEU A 113 -3.95 5.90 8.68
C LEU A 113 -3.73 6.64 7.38
N SER A 114 -4.76 6.79 6.55
CA SER A 114 -4.65 7.62 5.36
C SER A 114 -5.94 8.40 5.10
N TYR A 115 -5.75 9.54 4.46
CA TYR A 115 -6.82 10.36 3.91
C TYR A 115 -6.50 10.68 2.46
N GLN A 116 -7.51 10.55 1.59
CA GLN A 116 -7.40 10.86 0.17
C GLN A 116 -8.54 11.78 -0.25
N PHE A 117 -8.20 12.76 -1.04
CA PHE A 117 -9.12 13.63 -1.78
C PHE A 117 -8.86 13.48 -3.26
N GLN A 118 -9.91 13.43 -4.07
CA GLN A 118 -9.81 13.40 -5.52
C GLN A 118 -10.98 14.13 -6.15
N TYR A 119 -10.68 15.04 -7.06
CA TYR A 119 -11.65 15.65 -7.97
C TYR A 119 -11.69 14.85 -9.25
N ASN A 120 -12.90 14.49 -9.69
CA ASN A 120 -13.13 13.72 -10.90
C ASN A 120 -14.11 14.45 -11.80
N ASP A 121 -13.72 14.59 -13.06
CA ASP A 121 -14.56 15.02 -14.16
C ASP A 121 -14.53 13.91 -15.22
N ILE A 122 -15.64 13.20 -15.39
CA ILE A 122 -15.69 11.99 -16.20
C ILE A 122 -16.77 12.12 -17.26
N ASP A 123 -16.34 12.04 -18.52
CA ASP A 123 -17.22 11.94 -19.66
C ASP A 123 -17.52 10.48 -20.00
N TYR A 124 -18.78 10.16 -20.10
CA TYR A 124 -19.23 8.84 -20.52
C TYR A 124 -19.70 8.88 -21.98
N TYR A 125 -19.17 7.97 -22.78
CA TYR A 125 -19.48 7.85 -24.19
C TYR A 125 -20.28 6.58 -24.48
N GLN A 126 -21.34 6.69 -25.27
CA GLN A 126 -22.09 5.58 -25.79
C GLN A 126 -22.10 5.63 -27.32
N MET A 127 -21.65 4.56 -27.98
CA MET A 127 -21.52 4.50 -29.44
C MET A 127 -20.77 5.69 -30.05
N GLY A 128 -19.68 6.12 -29.40
CA GLY A 128 -18.84 7.24 -29.86
C GLY A 128 -19.42 8.65 -29.63
N LYS A 129 -20.60 8.76 -29.03
CA LYS A 129 -21.21 10.04 -28.65
C LYS A 129 -21.15 10.22 -27.15
N ARG A 130 -20.79 11.42 -26.68
CA ARG A 130 -20.85 11.76 -25.26
C ARG A 130 -22.28 11.61 -24.76
N SER A 131 -22.51 10.71 -23.83
CA SER A 131 -23.82 10.40 -23.27
C SER A 131 -24.11 11.28 -22.05
N PHE A 132 -23.20 11.30 -21.09
CA PHE A 132 -23.32 12.18 -19.93
C PHE A 132 -21.92 12.51 -19.36
N ASN A 133 -21.88 13.55 -18.54
CA ASN A 133 -20.71 13.96 -17.78
C ASN A 133 -21.04 13.89 -16.29
N SER A 134 -20.12 13.41 -15.49
CA SER A 134 -20.23 13.36 -14.03
C SER A 134 -19.04 14.07 -13.40
N VAL A 135 -19.34 15.09 -12.60
CA VAL A 135 -18.34 15.81 -11.81
C VAL A 135 -18.60 15.54 -10.34
N PHE A 136 -17.60 14.96 -9.67
CA PHE A 136 -17.71 14.65 -8.24
C PHE A 136 -16.39 14.77 -7.51
N ARG A 137 -16.48 15.06 -6.21
CA ARG A 137 -15.37 15.00 -5.26
C ARG A 137 -15.46 13.68 -4.50
N TYR A 138 -14.32 13.03 -4.38
CA TYR A 138 -14.19 11.78 -3.64
C TYR A 138 -13.27 11.98 -2.47
N HIS A 139 -13.77 11.69 -1.27
CA HIS A 139 -13.02 11.76 -0.03
C HIS A 139 -12.97 10.38 0.60
N THR A 140 -11.80 9.96 1.05
CA THR A 140 -11.62 8.65 1.70
C THR A 140 -10.77 8.80 2.93
N GLY A 141 -11.27 8.31 4.06
CA GLY A 141 -10.50 8.10 5.29
C GLY A 141 -10.32 6.60 5.54
N GLU A 142 -9.10 6.12 5.71
CA GLU A 142 -8.81 4.70 5.88
C GLU A 142 -7.94 4.47 7.11
N LEU A 143 -8.36 3.49 7.94
CA LEU A 143 -7.58 2.90 9.02
C LEU A 143 -7.30 1.45 8.67
N SER A 144 -6.02 1.05 8.66
CA SER A 144 -5.61 -0.29 8.27
C SER A 144 -4.59 -0.90 9.23
N TYR A 145 -4.65 -2.21 9.36
CA TYR A 145 -3.65 -3.01 10.05
C TYR A 145 -3.10 -4.04 9.08
N SER A 146 -1.77 -4.02 8.90
CA SER A 146 -1.04 -4.95 8.05
C SER A 146 -0.11 -5.78 8.90
N ASN A 147 -0.03 -7.09 8.63
CA ASN A 147 0.90 -7.99 9.29
C ASN A 147 1.48 -9.00 8.29
N VAL A 148 2.74 -9.39 8.53
CA VAL A 148 3.39 -10.53 7.87
C VAL A 148 3.25 -11.71 8.82
N TRP A 149 2.30 -12.59 8.57
CA TRP A 149 1.99 -13.71 9.47
C TRP A 149 2.96 -14.89 9.30
N LEU A 150 3.24 -15.22 8.06
CA LEU A 150 4.21 -16.24 7.68
C LEU A 150 5.23 -15.61 6.74
N ARG A 151 6.36 -16.27 6.55
CA ARG A 151 7.47 -15.81 5.72
C ARG A 151 7.05 -15.12 4.41
N ASN A 152 5.99 -15.65 3.76
CA ASN A 152 5.53 -15.23 2.45
C ASN A 152 4.07 -14.75 2.45
N LEU A 153 3.40 -14.73 3.60
CA LEU A 153 1.99 -14.41 3.72
C LEU A 153 1.81 -13.08 4.45
N ARG A 154 1.23 -12.11 3.76
CA ARG A 154 0.84 -10.80 4.30
C ARG A 154 -0.67 -10.71 4.31
N PHE A 155 -1.22 -10.17 5.38
CA PHE A 155 -2.60 -9.76 5.39
C PHE A 155 -2.73 -8.28 5.74
N ASN A 156 -3.78 -7.67 5.22
CA ASN A 156 -4.14 -6.29 5.51
C ASN A 156 -5.66 -6.22 5.71
N ILE A 157 -6.07 -5.75 6.87
CA ILE A 157 -7.47 -5.53 7.21
C ILE A 157 -7.69 -4.07 7.57
N GLY A 158 -8.88 -3.56 7.34
CA GLY A 158 -9.15 -2.17 7.67
C GLY A 158 -10.58 -1.76 7.51
N LEU A 159 -10.77 -0.49 7.87
CA LEU A 159 -12.00 0.26 7.73
C LEU A 159 -11.74 1.43 6.81
N ARG A 160 -12.67 1.72 5.92
CA ARG A 160 -12.62 2.86 5.03
C ARG A 160 -13.96 3.57 5.02
N TYR A 161 -13.92 4.86 5.25
CA TYR A 161 -15.06 5.74 5.07
C TYR A 161 -14.91 6.45 3.74
N GLU A 162 -15.91 6.39 2.90
CA GLU A 162 -15.94 6.96 1.55
C GLU A 162 -17.10 7.95 1.44
N LEU A 163 -16.81 9.12 0.92
CA LEU A 163 -17.77 10.18 0.64
C LEU A 163 -17.66 10.56 -0.84
N TYR A 164 -18.76 10.44 -1.55
CA TYR A 164 -18.95 10.91 -2.91
C TYR A 164 -19.83 12.15 -2.88
N ASP A 165 -19.28 13.29 -3.24
CA ASP A 165 -19.98 14.56 -3.31
C ASP A 165 -20.13 14.98 -4.79
N TYR A 166 -21.34 14.83 -5.31
CA TYR A 166 -21.64 15.06 -6.72
C TYR A 166 -21.96 16.52 -6.94
N GLU A 167 -21.23 17.19 -7.85
CA GLU A 167 -21.48 18.59 -8.22
C GLU A 167 -22.40 18.73 -9.42
N LYS A 168 -22.25 17.86 -10.43
CA LYS A 168 -23.01 17.93 -11.68
C LYS A 168 -23.21 16.57 -12.32
N PHE A 169 -24.41 16.36 -12.85
CA PHE A 169 -24.71 15.33 -13.83
C PHE A 169 -25.37 16.00 -15.05
N LEU A 170 -24.71 15.96 -16.19
CA LEU A 170 -25.23 16.54 -17.44
C LEU A 170 -25.59 15.40 -18.39
N TYR A 171 -26.89 15.22 -18.64
CA TYR A 171 -27.38 14.37 -19.73
C TYR A 171 -27.54 15.20 -20.99
N GLN A 172 -27.03 14.73 -22.12
CA GLN A 172 -27.06 15.46 -23.39
C GLN A 172 -28.44 15.43 -24.08
N GLN A 173 -29.38 14.62 -23.64
CA GLN A 173 -30.64 14.35 -24.35
C GLN A 173 -31.91 14.95 -23.71
N GLU A 174 -31.86 15.39 -22.48
CA GLU A 174 -32.95 16.11 -21.84
C GLU A 174 -32.39 17.16 -20.87
N SER A 175 -32.92 18.38 -20.96
CA SER A 175 -32.58 19.53 -20.09
C SER A 175 -33.07 19.37 -18.64
N SER A 176 -33.20 18.15 -18.15
CA SER A 176 -33.49 17.87 -16.76
C SER A 176 -32.20 17.86 -15.97
N SER A 177 -31.84 19.03 -15.44
CA SER A 177 -30.88 19.09 -14.35
C SER A 177 -31.44 18.27 -13.19
N PHE A 178 -30.88 17.12 -12.95
CA PHE A 178 -31.09 16.40 -11.68
C PHE A 178 -30.36 17.19 -10.57
N ASN A 179 -31.04 18.23 -10.08
CA ASN A 179 -30.54 19.12 -9.03
C ASN A 179 -30.55 18.48 -7.63
N ASP A 180 -30.80 17.18 -7.52
CA ASP A 180 -31.07 16.56 -6.23
C ASP A 180 -30.22 15.28 -6.01
N ILE A 181 -29.02 15.27 -6.58
CA ILE A 181 -28.10 14.16 -6.29
C ILE A 181 -27.46 14.43 -4.93
N LYS A 182 -27.88 13.64 -3.95
CA LYS A 182 -27.33 13.70 -2.60
C LYS A 182 -25.94 13.07 -2.56
N SER A 183 -25.09 13.61 -1.71
CA SER A 183 -23.80 13.00 -1.39
C SER A 183 -24.04 11.57 -0.88
N GLU A 184 -23.20 10.62 -1.32
CA GLU A 184 -23.26 9.24 -0.91
C GLU A 184 -22.13 8.93 0.06
N HIS A 185 -22.45 8.20 1.11
CA HIS A 185 -21.51 7.82 2.17
C HIS A 185 -21.49 6.31 2.33
N PHE A 186 -20.31 5.73 2.39
CA PHE A 186 -20.14 4.31 2.63
C PHE A 186 -19.12 4.07 3.74
N LEU A 187 -19.42 3.14 4.64
CA LEU A 187 -18.42 2.54 5.48
C LEU A 187 -18.06 1.18 4.89
N THR A 188 -16.80 0.99 4.62
CA THR A 188 -16.26 -0.16 3.93
C THR A 188 -15.34 -0.93 4.88
N TYR A 189 -15.56 -2.23 5.00
CA TYR A 189 -14.66 -3.16 5.67
C TYR A 189 -13.89 -3.93 4.61
N PHE A 190 -12.59 -4.03 4.73
CA PHE A 190 -11.79 -4.79 3.77
C PHE A 190 -10.80 -5.73 4.45
N ALA A 191 -10.53 -6.84 3.77
CA ALA A 191 -9.50 -7.80 4.13
C ALA A 191 -8.78 -8.25 2.86
N ASN A 192 -7.45 -8.08 2.84
CA ASN A 192 -6.61 -8.48 1.73
C ASN A 192 -5.56 -9.47 2.20
N LEU A 193 -5.35 -10.50 1.41
CA LEU A 193 -4.34 -11.53 1.61
C LEU A 193 -3.39 -11.52 0.42
N HIS A 194 -2.10 -11.54 0.67
CA HIS A 194 -1.07 -11.62 -0.35
C HIS A 194 -0.02 -12.65 0.05
N PHE A 195 0.03 -13.72 -0.72
CA PHE A 195 1.06 -14.75 -0.63
C PHE A 195 2.04 -14.59 -1.79
N ASP A 196 3.33 -14.47 -1.48
CA ASP A 196 4.38 -14.31 -2.48
C ASP A 196 5.59 -15.19 -2.11
N SER A 197 5.82 -16.23 -2.89
CA SER A 197 6.94 -17.17 -2.74
C SER A 197 7.92 -17.13 -3.91
N TYR A 198 7.89 -16.07 -4.73
CA TYR A 198 8.81 -15.93 -5.85
C TYR A 198 10.27 -15.91 -5.39
N ASP A 199 11.12 -16.60 -6.13
CA ASP A 199 12.58 -16.65 -5.92
C ASP A 199 13.27 -15.33 -6.30
N LYS A 200 12.66 -14.52 -7.17
CA LYS A 200 13.17 -13.22 -7.65
C LYS A 200 12.04 -12.20 -7.81
N ALA A 201 12.33 -10.93 -7.53
CA ALA A 201 11.39 -9.84 -7.72
C ALA A 201 11.08 -9.57 -9.20
N TYR A 202 12.07 -9.77 -10.08
CA TYR A 202 11.95 -9.62 -11.53
C TYR A 202 12.29 -10.94 -12.21
N TYR A 203 11.44 -11.35 -13.14
CA TYR A 203 11.57 -12.60 -13.90
C TYR A 203 11.75 -13.84 -12.99
N PRO A 204 10.73 -14.17 -12.18
CA PRO A 204 10.79 -15.32 -11.28
C PRO A 204 10.83 -16.63 -12.08
N ASN A 205 11.68 -17.56 -11.62
CA ASN A 205 11.77 -18.90 -12.22
C ASN A 205 10.94 -19.92 -11.43
N LYS A 206 10.69 -19.65 -10.15
CA LYS A 206 9.99 -20.54 -9.22
C LYS A 206 9.15 -19.75 -8.24
N GLY A 207 8.10 -20.39 -7.74
CA GLY A 207 7.22 -19.83 -6.73
C GLY A 207 5.84 -19.50 -7.23
N ILE A 208 4.99 -19.04 -6.35
CA ILE A 208 3.60 -18.68 -6.58
C ILE A 208 3.35 -17.30 -6.00
N ASN A 209 2.64 -16.44 -6.73
CA ASN A 209 2.08 -15.20 -6.21
C ASN A 209 0.54 -15.32 -6.25
N PHE A 210 -0.07 -15.18 -5.08
CA PHE A 210 -1.52 -15.24 -4.94
C PHE A 210 -2.02 -14.02 -4.16
N ARG A 211 -3.10 -13.42 -4.66
CA ARG A 211 -3.77 -12.31 -4.00
C ARG A 211 -5.24 -12.58 -3.90
N ALA A 212 -5.81 -12.39 -2.73
CA ALA A 212 -7.24 -12.43 -2.49
C ALA A 212 -7.65 -11.19 -1.71
N GLY A 213 -8.82 -10.65 -2.05
CA GLY A 213 -9.38 -9.49 -1.35
C GLY A 213 -10.88 -9.68 -1.15
N TYR A 214 -11.36 -9.22 -0.01
CA TYR A 214 -12.77 -9.14 0.30
C TYR A 214 -13.08 -7.72 0.76
N THR A 215 -14.16 -7.15 0.25
CA THR A 215 -14.60 -5.80 0.59
C THR A 215 -16.11 -5.83 0.80
N LEU A 216 -16.54 -5.36 1.96
CA LEU A 216 -17.94 -5.21 2.33
C LEU A 216 -18.27 -3.72 2.42
N TYR A 217 -19.20 -3.26 1.61
CA TYR A 217 -19.77 -1.91 1.67
C TYR A 217 -21.02 -1.91 2.53
N THR A 218 -21.18 -0.91 3.36
CA THR A 218 -22.38 -0.71 4.16
C THR A 218 -22.81 0.76 4.14
N ASP A 219 -24.10 0.99 3.95
CA ASP A 219 -24.76 2.29 3.96
C ASP A 219 -25.50 2.55 5.28
N ASN A 220 -25.41 1.65 6.28
CA ASN A 220 -26.18 1.67 7.51
C ASN A 220 -26.01 2.94 8.37
N PHE A 221 -25.01 3.78 8.05
CA PHE A 221 -24.75 5.04 8.77
C PHE A 221 -25.34 6.29 8.08
N THR A 222 -26.03 6.12 6.97
CA THR A 222 -26.57 7.23 6.16
C THR A 222 -28.08 7.36 6.22
N ARG A 223 -28.73 6.59 7.08
CA ARG A 223 -30.19 6.66 7.33
C ARG A 223 -30.52 7.45 8.57
#